data_1c5ba550469a7614065701f97b2ba663
#
_entry.id   1c5ba550469a7614065701f97b2ba663
#
_cell.length_a   1.000
_cell.length_b   1.000
_cell.length_c   1.000
_cell.angle_alpha   90.00
_cell.angle_beta   90.00
_cell.angle_gamma   90.00
#
_symmetry.space_group_name_H-M   'P 1'
#
loop_
_entity.id
_entity.type
_entity.pdbx_description
1 polymer ?
#
loop_
_entity_poly.entity_id
_entity_poly.type
_entity_poly.pdbx_seq_one_letter_code
_entity_poly.pdbx_strand_id
1 'polypeptide(L)'
;YVNPFIGTGAIDGGLSGNNYPGATSPFGMIQLSPDTSEAPNWGDASGYDYNRNTIFGFSHTRLSGTGASDLIDITLMPTSSGRTSSAFTHDEEKARPGYYQVMLKDEGINAELTTTQRNGIHRYQYPAGKDAEIILDMDHSADKGSWGRRIINSQIRIPVSYTHLRAHET
;
A
#
# COMPACT_ATOMS: atom_id res chain seq x y z
N TYR A 1 4.99 18.23 15.94
CA TYR A 1 5.37 17.45 14.74
C TYR A 1 5.13 15.98 15.03
N VAL A 2 4.33 15.32 14.17
CA VAL A 2 4.09 13.88 14.23
C VAL A 2 5.01 13.21 13.21
N ASN A 3 5.75 12.20 13.65
CA ASN A 3 6.55 11.35 12.75
C ASN A 3 5.82 10.02 12.55
N PRO A 4 5.18 9.77 11.39
CA PRO A 4 4.45 8.53 11.14
C PRO A 4 5.33 7.27 11.05
N PHE A 5 6.64 7.42 10.95
CA PHE A 5 7.58 6.28 10.90
C PHE A 5 7.91 5.68 12.27
N ILE A 6 7.50 6.31 13.38
CA ILE A 6 7.75 5.77 14.72
C ILE A 6 7.00 4.44 14.88
N GLY A 7 7.73 3.40 15.28
CA GLY A 7 7.19 2.05 15.50
C GLY A 7 6.89 1.25 14.22
N THR A 8 7.40 1.68 13.06
CA THR A 8 7.17 0.99 11.77
C THR A 8 8.27 0.01 11.39
N GLY A 9 9.40 0.01 12.10
CA GLY A 9 10.50 -0.93 11.87
C GLY A 9 10.58 -2.00 12.95
N ALA A 10 11.08 -3.18 12.59
CA ALA A 10 11.40 -4.22 13.56
C ALA A 10 12.54 -3.76 14.47
N ILE A 11 12.38 -3.98 15.76
CA ILE A 11 13.44 -3.88 16.76
C ILE A 11 14.15 -5.23 16.92
N ASP A 12 15.24 -5.26 17.67
CA ASP A 12 15.96 -6.50 17.99
C ASP A 12 14.99 -7.56 18.53
N GLY A 13 14.98 -8.74 17.86
CA GLY A 13 14.04 -9.81 18.15
C GLY A 13 12.90 -9.97 17.14
N GLY A 14 12.86 -9.15 16.07
CA GLY A 14 11.93 -9.31 14.94
C GLY A 14 10.50 -8.82 15.19
N LEU A 15 10.27 -8.13 16.30
CA LEU A 15 8.97 -7.52 16.59
C LEU A 15 8.98 -6.05 16.17
N SER A 16 8.04 -5.65 15.32
CA SER A 16 7.79 -4.24 15.04
C SER A 16 6.69 -3.70 15.94
N GLY A 17 6.54 -2.37 15.99
CA GLY A 17 5.39 -1.73 16.66
C GLY A 17 4.08 -1.95 15.93
N ASN A 18 4.11 -2.64 14.79
CA ASN A 18 2.98 -2.87 13.89
C ASN A 18 2.23 -1.58 13.53
N ASN A 19 2.99 -0.49 13.37
CA ASN A 19 2.51 0.78 12.85
C ASN A 19 2.87 0.90 11.37
N TYR A 20 2.22 1.80 10.68
CA TYR A 20 2.45 2.08 9.26
C TYR A 20 2.51 3.59 9.01
N PRO A 21 3.29 4.05 8.00
CA PRO A 21 3.46 5.48 7.73
C PRO A 21 2.38 6.05 6.80
N GLY A 22 1.45 5.24 6.36
CA GLY A 22 0.50 5.58 5.31
C GLY A 22 -0.55 6.62 5.70
N ALA A 23 -1.36 6.99 4.72
CA ALA A 23 -2.40 7.99 4.88
C ALA A 23 -3.60 7.45 5.65
N THR A 24 -3.98 8.12 6.73
CA THR A 24 -5.16 7.79 7.53
C THR A 24 -5.86 9.06 7.99
N SER A 25 -7.19 9.10 7.89
CA SER A 25 -8.02 10.11 8.54
C SER A 25 -8.34 9.68 9.96
N PRO A 26 -8.40 10.57 10.95
CA PRO A 26 -8.80 10.20 12.31
C PRO A 26 -10.12 9.42 12.32
N PHE A 27 -10.11 8.24 12.99
CA PHE A 27 -11.24 7.32 13.05
C PHE A 27 -11.78 6.85 11.68
N GLY A 28 -10.95 6.94 10.63
CA GLY A 28 -11.31 6.49 9.29
C GLY A 28 -11.26 4.96 9.16
N MET A 29 -12.12 4.42 8.31
CA MET A 29 -12.10 3.00 7.94
C MET A 29 -10.97 2.68 6.95
N ILE A 30 -10.57 3.67 6.14
CA ILE A 30 -9.53 3.51 5.12
C ILE A 30 -8.19 3.93 5.69
N GLN A 31 -7.22 3.05 5.52
CA GLN A 31 -5.85 3.17 6.01
C GLN A 31 -4.90 2.79 4.87
N LEU A 32 -4.63 3.77 3.99
CA LEU A 32 -3.77 3.55 2.82
C LEU A 32 -2.30 3.53 3.21
N SER A 33 -1.60 2.47 2.87
CA SER A 33 -0.15 2.39 3.11
C SER A 33 0.50 1.43 2.13
N PRO A 34 1.80 1.59 1.86
CA PRO A 34 2.55 0.57 1.16
C PRO A 34 2.64 -0.71 2.00
N ASP A 35 2.69 -1.83 1.31
CA ASP A 35 3.02 -3.13 1.85
C ASP A 35 4.43 -3.49 1.42
N THR A 36 5.33 -3.72 2.39
CA THR A 36 6.74 -4.03 2.15
C THR A 36 7.05 -5.52 2.26
N SER A 37 6.02 -6.35 2.38
CA SER A 37 6.09 -7.80 2.35
C SER A 37 5.10 -8.35 1.33
N GLU A 38 5.53 -9.35 0.57
CA GLU A 38 4.64 -10.10 -0.33
C GLU A 38 3.63 -10.96 0.47
N ALA A 39 4.03 -11.38 1.66
CA ALA A 39 3.20 -12.19 2.56
C ALA A 39 3.35 -11.67 4.00
N PRO A 40 2.69 -10.57 4.34
CA PRO A 40 2.75 -10.03 5.70
C PRO A 40 2.31 -11.07 6.73
N ASN A 41 2.98 -11.08 7.87
CA ASN A 41 2.72 -12.00 8.97
C ASN A 41 2.72 -11.27 10.33
N TRP A 42 2.79 -12.00 11.43
CA TRP A 42 2.82 -11.42 12.78
C TRP A 42 3.91 -10.36 13.01
N GLY A 43 5.07 -10.51 12.39
CA GLY A 43 6.19 -9.57 12.55
C GLY A 43 5.98 -8.25 11.83
N ASP A 44 5.15 -8.22 10.81
CA ASP A 44 4.81 -7.07 9.98
C ASP A 44 3.29 -6.98 9.73
N ALA A 45 2.50 -7.21 10.77
CA ALA A 45 1.04 -7.29 10.71
C ALA A 45 0.35 -6.04 10.14
N SER A 46 1.00 -4.88 10.19
CA SER A 46 0.53 -3.66 9.53
C SER A 46 0.82 -3.60 8.02
N GLY A 47 1.54 -4.59 7.46
CA GLY A 47 1.98 -4.66 6.07
C GLY A 47 3.25 -3.89 5.76
N TYR A 48 3.72 -3.02 6.65
CA TYR A 48 4.91 -2.18 6.44
C TYR A 48 5.99 -2.47 7.49
N ASP A 49 7.23 -2.60 7.02
CA ASP A 49 8.43 -2.63 7.86
C ASP A 49 9.48 -1.67 7.29
N TYR A 50 9.89 -0.69 8.10
CA TYR A 50 10.88 0.33 7.74
C TYR A 50 12.25 -0.24 7.34
N ASN A 51 12.61 -1.43 7.79
CA ASN A 51 13.88 -2.06 7.44
C ASN A 51 13.89 -2.71 6.04
N ARG A 52 12.79 -2.65 5.32
CA ARG A 52 12.66 -3.20 3.96
C ARG A 52 12.74 -2.08 2.91
N ASN A 53 13.12 -2.43 1.71
CA ASN A 53 13.33 -1.52 0.59
C ASN A 53 12.55 -1.91 -0.67
N THR A 54 11.53 -2.76 -0.54
CA THR A 54 10.68 -3.21 -1.64
C THR A 54 9.22 -3.02 -1.28
N ILE A 55 8.45 -2.42 -2.18
CA ILE A 55 6.99 -2.26 -2.08
C ILE A 55 6.33 -3.25 -3.03
N PHE A 56 5.34 -3.99 -2.52
CA PHE A 56 4.50 -4.95 -3.25
C PHE A 56 3.13 -4.39 -3.63
N GLY A 57 2.87 -3.15 -3.27
CA GLY A 57 1.66 -2.41 -3.60
C GLY A 57 1.14 -1.58 -2.42
N PHE A 58 -0.06 -1.07 -2.59
CA PHE A 58 -0.71 -0.18 -1.62
C PHE A 58 -2.08 -0.74 -1.24
N SER A 59 -2.22 -1.22 -0.01
CA SER A 59 -3.48 -1.77 0.49
C SER A 59 -4.30 -0.73 1.26
N HIS A 60 -5.61 -1.00 1.39
CA HIS A 60 -6.60 -0.03 1.86
C HIS A 60 -6.99 -0.22 3.32
N THR A 61 -6.85 -1.43 3.85
CA THR A 61 -7.27 -1.78 5.22
C THR A 61 -6.19 -2.58 5.92
N ARG A 62 -5.97 -2.30 7.18
CA ARG A 62 -4.97 -2.99 8.01
C ARG A 62 -5.29 -2.87 9.48
N LEU A 63 -4.69 -3.72 10.29
CA LEU A 63 -4.60 -3.53 11.73
C LEU A 63 -3.29 -2.80 12.05
N SER A 64 -3.30 -1.97 13.07
CA SER A 64 -2.14 -1.19 13.52
C SER A 64 -2.01 -1.24 15.03
N GLY A 65 -0.77 -1.37 15.51
CA GLY A 65 -0.46 -1.41 16.94
C GLY A 65 -0.99 -2.67 17.64
N THR A 66 -1.36 -3.69 16.89
CA THR A 66 -1.84 -4.97 17.44
C THR A 66 -0.85 -6.09 17.11
N GLY A 67 -0.92 -7.17 17.84
CA GLY A 67 -0.20 -8.40 17.51
C GLY A 67 -1.02 -9.36 16.64
N ALA A 68 -2.07 -8.91 15.97
CA ALA A 68 -2.88 -9.73 15.08
C ALA A 68 -2.63 -9.34 13.63
N SER A 69 -2.26 -10.31 12.80
CA SER A 69 -2.17 -10.13 11.35
C SER A 69 -3.51 -10.42 10.72
N ASP A 70 -4.12 -9.39 10.17
CA ASP A 70 -5.43 -9.47 9.51
C ASP A 70 -5.58 -8.34 8.49
N LEU A 71 -6.57 -8.47 7.59
CA LEU A 71 -6.84 -7.52 6.52
C LEU A 71 -5.75 -7.50 5.42
N ILE A 72 -5.51 -6.35 4.80
CA ILE A 72 -4.55 -6.15 3.70
C ILE A 72 -4.99 -6.90 2.42
N ASP A 73 -6.29 -7.19 2.29
CA ASP A 73 -6.81 -8.13 1.29
C ASP A 73 -6.79 -7.60 -0.14
N ILE A 74 -6.83 -6.28 -0.32
CA ILE A 74 -6.89 -5.63 -1.62
C ILE A 74 -5.73 -4.67 -1.77
N THR A 75 -4.89 -4.93 -2.76
CA THR A 75 -3.67 -4.16 -3.02
C THR A 75 -3.66 -3.64 -4.45
N LEU A 76 -3.24 -2.39 -4.62
CA LEU A 76 -3.02 -1.76 -5.91
C LEU A 76 -1.53 -1.55 -6.13
N MET A 77 -0.99 -2.05 -7.23
CA MET A 77 0.39 -1.81 -7.65
C MET A 77 0.40 -1.08 -9.00
N PRO A 78 0.82 0.20 -9.05
CA PRO A 78 1.03 0.89 -10.31
C PRO A 78 2.27 0.35 -11.02
N THR A 79 2.17 0.14 -12.32
CA THR A 79 3.24 -0.42 -13.15
C THR A 79 3.15 0.11 -14.58
N SER A 80 4.23 0.02 -15.33
CA SER A 80 4.26 0.24 -16.78
C SER A 80 4.82 -0.96 -17.54
N SER A 81 5.16 -2.01 -16.82
CA SER A 81 5.83 -3.20 -17.37
C SER A 81 5.26 -4.52 -16.82
N GLY A 82 4.17 -4.46 -16.05
CA GLY A 82 3.57 -5.63 -15.42
C GLY A 82 4.29 -6.12 -14.16
N ARG A 83 5.18 -5.31 -13.55
CA ARG A 83 5.86 -5.67 -12.30
C ARG A 83 4.90 -5.65 -11.13
N THR A 84 5.01 -6.63 -10.26
CA THR A 84 4.23 -6.77 -9.03
C THR A 84 4.89 -6.15 -7.79
N SER A 85 6.11 -5.62 -7.95
CA SER A 85 6.85 -4.96 -6.87
C SER A 85 7.82 -3.94 -7.43
N SER A 86 8.29 -3.02 -6.59
CA SER A 86 9.31 -2.05 -6.93
C SER A 86 10.20 -1.73 -5.73
N ALA A 87 11.48 -1.54 -6.00
CA ALA A 87 12.41 -0.99 -5.03
C ALA A 87 12.06 0.48 -4.70
N PHE A 88 12.34 0.88 -3.47
CA PHE A 88 12.25 2.28 -3.02
C PHE A 88 13.38 2.61 -2.03
N THR A 89 13.51 3.89 -1.68
CA THR A 89 14.41 4.34 -0.62
C THR A 89 13.72 5.36 0.26
N HIS A 90 14.09 5.41 1.54
CA HIS A 90 13.52 6.34 2.51
C HIS A 90 13.82 7.81 2.21
N ASP A 91 14.88 8.11 1.45
CA ASP A 91 15.19 9.48 1.00
C ASP A 91 14.11 10.03 0.06
N GLU A 92 13.41 9.14 -0.64
CA GLU A 92 12.33 9.46 -1.58
C GLU A 92 10.95 9.05 -1.06
N GLU A 93 10.86 8.79 0.25
CA GLU A 93 9.66 8.47 0.97
C GLU A 93 9.26 9.61 1.91
N LYS A 94 8.00 10.00 1.89
CA LYS A 94 7.48 11.07 2.73
C LYS A 94 6.16 10.67 3.35
N ALA A 95 6.04 10.89 4.66
CA ALA A 95 4.80 10.66 5.38
C ALA A 95 4.47 11.83 6.30
N ARG A 96 3.20 12.14 6.40
CA ARG A 96 2.61 13.08 7.36
C ARG A 96 1.16 12.64 7.63
N PRO A 97 0.53 13.10 8.71
CA PRO A 97 -0.86 12.74 8.98
C PRO A 97 -1.76 12.97 7.77
N GLY A 98 -2.45 11.90 7.32
CA GLY A 98 -3.36 11.93 6.17
C GLY A 98 -2.71 11.93 4.78
N TYR A 99 -1.39 11.81 4.69
CA TYR A 99 -0.68 11.82 3.42
C TYR A 99 0.56 10.93 3.44
N TYR A 100 0.77 10.22 2.34
CA TYR A 100 1.98 9.43 2.08
C TYR A 100 2.43 9.60 0.64
N GLN A 101 3.72 9.58 0.39
CA GLN A 101 4.33 9.64 -0.93
C GLN A 101 5.59 8.78 -0.98
N VAL A 102 5.83 8.13 -2.13
CA VAL A 102 7.06 7.37 -2.38
C VAL A 102 7.36 7.30 -3.88
N MET A 103 8.66 7.23 -4.22
CA MET A 103 9.13 6.93 -5.57
C MET A 103 9.37 5.42 -5.74
N LEU A 104 8.64 4.80 -6.65
CA LEU A 104 8.85 3.43 -7.10
C LEU A 104 9.97 3.40 -8.13
N LYS A 105 11.18 3.01 -7.71
CA LYS A 105 12.42 3.20 -8.50
C LYS A 105 12.47 2.39 -9.78
N ASP A 106 11.98 1.15 -9.74
CA ASP A 106 12.07 0.25 -10.88
C ASP A 106 11.19 0.71 -12.05
N GLU A 107 10.15 1.45 -11.75
CA GLU A 107 9.19 1.96 -12.73
C GLU A 107 9.29 3.49 -12.94
N GLY A 108 9.98 4.20 -12.04
CA GLY A 108 10.04 5.66 -12.05
C GLY A 108 8.69 6.34 -11.74
N ILE A 109 7.80 5.63 -11.05
CA ILE A 109 6.44 6.09 -10.74
C ILE A 109 6.43 6.76 -9.37
N ASN A 110 5.96 8.00 -9.31
CA ASN A 110 5.69 8.67 -8.04
C ASN A 110 4.28 8.32 -7.57
N ALA A 111 4.17 7.68 -6.41
CA ALA A 111 2.90 7.30 -5.79
C ALA A 111 2.57 8.21 -4.62
N GLU A 112 1.37 8.77 -4.61
CA GLU A 112 0.85 9.60 -3.53
C GLU A 112 -0.49 9.07 -3.05
N LEU A 113 -0.68 9.06 -1.75
CA LEU A 113 -1.87 8.53 -1.08
C LEU A 113 -2.44 9.57 -0.14
N THR A 114 -3.77 9.69 -0.13
CA THR A 114 -4.51 10.45 0.88
C THR A 114 -5.86 9.78 1.15
N THR A 115 -6.48 10.10 2.28
CA THR A 115 -7.75 9.47 2.68
C THR A 115 -8.75 10.45 3.23
N THR A 116 -10.01 10.09 3.09
CA THR A 116 -11.10 10.54 3.96
C THR A 116 -11.49 9.42 4.92
N GLN A 117 -12.55 9.58 5.67
CA GLN A 117 -13.02 8.54 6.59
C GLN A 117 -13.39 7.22 5.89
N ARG A 118 -13.85 7.27 4.63
CA ARG A 118 -14.36 6.09 3.90
C ARG A 118 -13.80 5.93 2.50
N ASN A 119 -12.96 6.85 2.03
CA ASN A 119 -12.41 6.78 0.68
C ASN A 119 -10.89 6.90 0.73
N GLY A 120 -10.22 6.08 -0.06
CA GLY A 120 -8.81 6.21 -0.37
C GLY A 120 -8.62 6.85 -1.73
N ILE A 121 -7.66 7.75 -1.85
CA ILE A 121 -7.29 8.39 -3.09
C ILE A 121 -5.83 8.08 -3.37
N HIS A 122 -5.59 7.52 -4.55
CA HIS A 122 -4.26 7.26 -5.08
C HIS A 122 -4.00 8.21 -6.25
N ARG A 123 -2.84 8.80 -6.30
CA ARG A 123 -2.32 9.52 -7.45
C ARG A 123 -1.00 8.88 -7.87
N TYR A 124 -0.95 8.39 -9.09
CA TYR A 124 0.24 7.81 -9.67
C TYR A 124 0.72 8.66 -10.84
N GLN A 125 1.95 9.12 -10.76
CA GLN A 125 2.58 9.90 -11.82
C GLN A 125 3.59 9.02 -12.54
N TYR A 126 3.27 8.66 -13.77
CA TYR A 126 4.10 7.83 -14.62
C TYR A 126 5.12 8.66 -15.40
N PRO A 127 6.27 8.08 -15.75
CA PRO A 127 7.19 8.71 -16.69
C PRO A 127 6.54 8.94 -18.06
N ALA A 128 6.93 10.02 -18.74
CA ALA A 128 6.41 10.33 -20.07
C ALA A 128 6.68 9.18 -21.05
N GLY A 129 5.69 8.86 -21.88
CA GLY A 129 5.79 7.81 -22.91
C GLY A 129 5.70 6.37 -22.37
N LYS A 130 5.32 6.18 -21.13
CA LYS A 130 5.03 4.87 -20.57
C LYS A 130 3.53 4.63 -20.43
N ASP A 131 3.12 3.39 -20.64
CA ASP A 131 1.72 3.00 -20.40
C ASP A 131 1.42 3.02 -18.91
N ALA A 132 0.25 3.55 -18.56
CA ALA A 132 -0.21 3.61 -17.17
C ALA A 132 -1.10 2.40 -16.88
N GLU A 133 -0.57 1.46 -16.13
CA GLU A 133 -1.25 0.25 -15.71
C GLU A 133 -1.36 0.17 -14.19
N ILE A 134 -2.37 -0.51 -13.69
CA ILE A 134 -2.53 -0.81 -12.27
C ILE A 134 -2.86 -2.29 -12.14
N ILE A 135 -2.04 -3.02 -11.41
CA ILE A 135 -2.34 -4.37 -10.99
C ILE A 135 -3.21 -4.29 -9.74
N LEU A 136 -4.38 -4.93 -9.79
CA LEU A 136 -5.25 -5.10 -8.64
C LEU A 136 -5.11 -6.55 -8.14
N ASP A 137 -4.43 -6.72 -7.01
CA ASP A 137 -4.36 -8.00 -6.31
C ASP A 137 -5.49 -8.06 -5.28
N MET A 138 -6.37 -9.04 -5.43
CA MET A 138 -7.50 -9.30 -4.54
C MET A 138 -7.26 -10.51 -3.62
N ASP A 139 -6.04 -10.97 -3.51
CA ASP A 139 -5.65 -12.11 -2.68
C ASP A 139 -4.35 -11.81 -1.89
N HIS A 140 -4.05 -10.55 -1.63
CA HIS A 140 -2.81 -10.16 -0.95
C HIS A 140 -2.79 -10.56 0.53
N SER A 141 -3.87 -10.56 1.21
CA SER A 141 -4.17 -10.93 2.62
C SER A 141 -2.98 -11.19 3.56
N ALA A 142 -3.02 -10.62 4.75
CA ALA A 142 -2.04 -10.92 5.78
C ALA A 142 -2.19 -12.35 6.30
N ASP A 143 -1.04 -12.96 6.66
CA ASP A 143 -0.91 -14.23 7.36
C ASP A 143 -1.62 -15.44 6.68
N LYS A 144 -1.50 -15.51 5.36
CA LYS A 144 -2.04 -16.65 4.58
C LYS A 144 -1.57 -18.01 5.09
N GLY A 145 -0.39 -18.06 5.70
CA GLY A 145 0.17 -19.30 6.25
C GLY A 145 -0.57 -19.82 7.47
N SER A 146 -1.08 -18.93 8.33
CA SER A 146 -1.76 -19.30 9.58
C SER A 146 -3.27 -19.42 9.42
N TRP A 147 -3.89 -18.50 8.68
CA TRP A 147 -5.35 -18.45 8.54
C TRP A 147 -5.87 -19.05 7.24
N GLY A 148 -4.96 -19.42 6.34
CA GLY A 148 -5.31 -19.87 5.01
C GLY A 148 -5.80 -18.75 4.10
N ARG A 149 -6.26 -19.13 2.92
CA ARG A 149 -6.80 -18.21 1.94
C ARG A 149 -8.17 -17.70 2.39
N ARG A 150 -8.29 -16.40 2.64
CA ARG A 150 -9.55 -15.79 3.14
C ARG A 150 -10.49 -15.38 2.02
N ILE A 151 -9.94 -14.94 0.89
CA ILE A 151 -10.73 -14.61 -0.29
C ILE A 151 -10.91 -15.87 -1.14
N ILE A 152 -12.08 -16.46 -1.08
CA ILE A 152 -12.42 -17.68 -1.83
C ILE A 152 -13.09 -17.39 -3.17
N ASN A 153 -13.61 -16.19 -3.36
CA ASN A 153 -14.18 -15.72 -4.62
C ASN A 153 -14.10 -14.20 -4.69
N SER A 154 -13.77 -13.68 -5.86
CA SER A 154 -13.70 -12.23 -6.12
C SER A 154 -14.25 -11.93 -7.50
N GLN A 155 -14.89 -10.79 -7.66
CA GLN A 155 -15.42 -10.32 -8.94
C GLN A 155 -15.19 -8.82 -9.09
N ILE A 156 -14.70 -8.42 -10.26
CA ILE A 156 -14.60 -7.02 -10.66
C ILE A 156 -15.62 -6.76 -11.75
N ARG A 157 -16.43 -5.73 -11.58
CA ARG A 157 -17.35 -5.25 -12.61
C ARG A 157 -17.02 -3.81 -12.97
N ILE A 158 -16.66 -3.57 -14.21
CA ILE A 158 -16.43 -2.23 -14.75
C ILE A 158 -17.66 -1.83 -15.54
N PRO A 159 -18.51 -0.90 -15.04
CA PRO A 159 -19.67 -0.42 -15.80
C PRO A 159 -19.20 0.46 -16.95
N VAL A 160 -19.52 0.11 -18.18
CA VAL A 160 -19.09 0.81 -19.40
C VAL A 160 -19.55 2.27 -19.45
N SER A 161 -20.64 2.63 -18.75
CA SER A 161 -21.20 3.97 -18.71
C SER A 161 -20.41 5.00 -17.90
N TYR A 162 -19.38 4.58 -17.17
CA TYR A 162 -18.55 5.47 -16.34
C TYR A 162 -17.09 5.56 -16.78
N THR A 163 -16.75 5.11 -17.98
CA THR A 163 -15.40 5.25 -18.53
C THR A 163 -15.14 6.71 -18.97
N HIS A 164 -15.12 7.61 -18.03
CA HIS A 164 -14.43 8.89 -18.17
C HIS A 164 -13.06 8.80 -17.49
N LEU A 165 -12.24 7.88 -17.94
CA LEU A 165 -10.80 7.95 -17.73
C LEU A 165 -10.28 9.05 -18.67
N ARG A 166 -10.35 10.30 -18.25
CA ARG A 166 -9.60 11.37 -18.88
C ARG A 166 -8.17 11.30 -18.32
N ALA A 167 -7.27 10.75 -19.10
CA ALA A 167 -5.87 11.10 -18.96
C ALA A 167 -5.76 12.58 -19.31
N HIS A 168 -5.50 13.46 -18.34
CA HIS A 168 -5.04 14.80 -18.61
C HIS A 168 -3.56 14.71 -18.95
N GLU A 169 -3.25 14.71 -20.21
CA GLU A 169 -1.93 15.06 -20.69
C GLU A 169 -1.73 16.56 -20.44
N THR A 170 -0.75 16.89 -19.62
CA THR A 170 -0.17 18.24 -19.52
C THR A 170 1.25 18.21 -20.04
#